data_8edc39aed655e9c62da8901d88d86ede
#
_entry.id   8edc39aed655e9c62da8901d88d86ede
#
_cell.length_a   1.000
_cell.length_b   1.000
_cell.length_c   1.000
_cell.angle_alpha   90.00
_cell.angle_beta   90.00
_cell.angle_gamma   90.00
#
_symmetry.space_group_name_H-M   'P 1'
#
loop_
_entity.id
_entity.type
_entity.pdbx_description
1 polymer ?
#
loop_
_entity_poly.entity_id
_entity_poly.type
_entity_poly.pdbx_seq_one_letter_code
_entity_poly.pdbx_strand_id
1 'polypeptide(L)'
;MRAYDIVIIGGGPAGLAAAISAKKSGVDSVLILERDKELGGILNQCIHNGFGLHTFKEELTGPEYAGRFIDQAKELNIEYKLNTMVMDISPQKVVTAMNREEGLFEIQAKAVVLAMGCRERSRGALNIPGYRPAGIFSAGTAQRLVNIEGYMPGREVVILGSGDIGLIMARRMTFEGAKVKVVAELMPYSGGLKRNIVQCLDDYDI
;
A
#
# COMPACT_ATOMS: atom_id res chain seq x y z
N MET A 1 -9.16 -29.22 7.36
CA MET A 1 -8.88 -27.79 7.63
C MET A 1 -7.42 -27.68 8.08
N ARG A 2 -6.63 -26.81 7.46
CA ARG A 2 -5.24 -26.54 7.87
C ARG A 2 -5.23 -25.70 9.16
N ALA A 3 -4.20 -25.86 9.99
CA ALA A 3 -4.07 -25.12 11.23
C ALA A 3 -2.70 -24.42 11.33
N TYR A 4 -2.70 -23.18 11.82
CA TYR A 4 -1.51 -22.36 12.02
C TYR A 4 -1.50 -21.72 13.41
N ASP A 5 -0.32 -21.46 13.93
CA ASP A 5 -0.18 -20.69 15.17
C ASP A 5 -0.61 -19.24 14.93
N ILE A 6 -0.11 -18.64 13.85
CA ILE A 6 -0.45 -17.27 13.47
C ILE A 6 -0.83 -17.20 11.99
N VAL A 7 -1.99 -16.60 11.70
CA VAL A 7 -2.38 -16.20 10.35
C VAL A 7 -2.35 -14.68 10.26
N ILE A 8 -1.63 -14.16 9.28
CA ILE A 8 -1.45 -12.72 9.05
C ILE A 8 -2.21 -12.35 7.77
N ILE A 9 -3.11 -11.40 7.88
CA ILE A 9 -3.92 -10.92 6.77
C ILE A 9 -3.31 -9.64 6.21
N GLY A 10 -2.70 -9.75 5.04
CA GLY A 10 -1.98 -8.71 4.34
C GLY A 10 -0.46 -8.90 4.38
N GLY A 11 0.14 -8.98 3.20
CA GLY A 11 1.58 -9.15 2.96
C GLY A 11 2.34 -7.83 2.74
N GLY A 12 1.78 -6.72 3.23
CA GLY A 12 2.43 -5.41 3.24
C GLY A 12 3.49 -5.28 4.34
N PRO A 13 4.05 -4.07 4.56
CA PRO A 13 5.15 -3.85 5.51
C PRO A 13 4.83 -4.32 6.93
N ALA A 14 3.63 -4.05 7.41
CA ALA A 14 3.21 -4.46 8.75
C ALA A 14 3.09 -5.99 8.89
N GLY A 15 2.51 -6.65 7.87
CA GLY A 15 2.36 -8.10 7.86
C GLY A 15 3.69 -8.83 7.77
N LEU A 16 4.57 -8.39 6.89
CA LEU A 16 5.93 -8.93 6.76
C LEU A 16 6.72 -8.78 8.08
N ALA A 17 6.71 -7.59 8.68
CA ALA A 17 7.39 -7.35 9.94
C ALA A 17 6.83 -8.23 11.08
N ALA A 18 5.50 -8.37 11.15
CA ALA A 18 4.85 -9.24 12.14
C ALA A 18 5.24 -10.71 11.96
N ALA A 19 5.23 -11.20 10.71
CA ALA A 19 5.59 -12.58 10.39
C ALA A 19 7.05 -12.89 10.76
N ILE A 20 7.97 -12.01 10.39
CA ILE A 20 9.39 -12.13 10.70
C ILE A 20 9.62 -12.11 12.21
N SER A 21 8.96 -11.20 12.92
CA SER A 21 9.06 -11.11 14.37
C SER A 21 8.53 -12.37 15.06
N ALA A 22 7.39 -12.88 14.63
CA ALA A 22 6.81 -14.11 15.14
C ALA A 22 7.78 -15.30 14.96
N LYS A 23 8.32 -15.47 13.75
CA LYS A 23 9.30 -16.54 13.46
C LYS A 23 10.56 -16.42 14.31
N LYS A 24 11.13 -15.22 14.40
CA LYS A 24 12.33 -14.96 15.25
C LYS A 24 12.05 -15.19 16.74
N SER A 25 10.80 -15.10 17.18
CA SER A 25 10.36 -15.38 18.54
C SER A 25 10.02 -16.86 18.80
N GLY A 26 10.26 -17.74 17.84
CA GLY A 26 10.09 -19.18 17.99
C GLY A 26 8.68 -19.70 17.68
N VAL A 27 7.85 -18.95 16.94
CA VAL A 27 6.55 -19.45 16.48
C VAL A 27 6.78 -20.40 15.30
N ASP A 28 6.26 -21.63 15.39
CA ASP A 28 6.53 -22.68 14.43
C ASP A 28 5.81 -22.45 13.08
N SER A 29 4.51 -22.19 13.13
CA SER A 29 3.69 -22.05 11.92
C SER A 29 3.10 -20.66 11.77
N VAL A 30 3.58 -19.94 10.76
CA VAL A 30 3.11 -18.59 10.39
C VAL A 30 2.72 -18.59 8.93
N LEU A 31 1.52 -18.11 8.63
CA LEU A 31 1.01 -17.97 7.27
C LEU A 31 0.63 -16.51 6.99
N ILE A 32 1.07 -15.98 5.86
CA ILE A 32 0.61 -14.70 5.32
C ILE A 32 -0.40 -14.95 4.20
N LEU A 33 -1.55 -14.30 4.27
CA LEU A 33 -2.56 -14.26 3.20
C LEU A 33 -2.53 -12.89 2.53
N GLU A 34 -2.14 -12.85 1.25
CA GLU A 34 -2.06 -11.62 0.47
C GLU A 34 -2.99 -11.70 -0.74
N ARG A 35 -3.82 -10.68 -0.91
CA ARG A 35 -4.78 -10.61 -2.02
C ARG A 35 -4.15 -10.22 -3.36
N ASP A 36 -3.02 -9.53 -3.33
CA ASP A 36 -2.32 -9.11 -4.56
C ASP A 36 -1.43 -10.27 -5.09
N LYS A 37 -0.92 -10.09 -6.29
CA LYS A 37 -0.04 -11.04 -7.00
C LYS A 37 1.37 -11.12 -6.40
N GLU A 38 1.71 -10.22 -5.47
CA GLU A 38 3.04 -10.11 -4.86
C GLU A 38 2.97 -9.55 -3.43
N LEU A 39 3.97 -9.85 -2.63
CA LEU A 39 4.17 -9.26 -1.32
C LEU A 39 4.69 -7.83 -1.44
N GLY A 40 4.60 -7.03 -0.35
CA GLY A 40 5.08 -5.65 -0.28
C GLY A 40 3.97 -4.62 -0.13
N GLY A 41 2.75 -4.95 -0.57
CA GLY A 41 1.56 -4.09 -0.41
C GLY A 41 1.75 -2.72 -1.04
N ILE A 42 1.37 -1.66 -0.31
CA ILE A 42 1.45 -0.27 -0.79
C ILE A 42 2.87 0.19 -1.15
N LEU A 43 3.90 -0.42 -0.57
CA LEU A 43 5.28 -0.05 -0.85
C LEU A 43 5.65 -0.27 -2.32
N ASN A 44 5.08 -1.26 -2.98
CA ASN A 44 5.37 -1.57 -4.38
C ASN A 44 5.05 -0.40 -5.33
N GLN A 45 4.06 0.42 -5.00
CA GLN A 45 3.73 1.61 -5.79
C GLN A 45 4.43 2.89 -5.32
N CYS A 46 5.10 2.87 -4.16
CA CYS A 46 5.83 4.01 -3.60
C CYS A 46 7.26 4.06 -4.14
N ILE A 47 7.43 4.35 -5.43
CA ILE A 47 8.75 4.34 -6.10
C ILE A 47 9.62 5.58 -5.78
N HIS A 48 9.17 6.46 -4.90
CA HIS A 48 9.94 7.58 -4.38
C HIS A 48 10.81 7.17 -3.20
N ASN A 49 11.88 7.93 -2.96
CA ASN A 49 12.79 7.75 -1.82
C ASN A 49 12.14 8.19 -0.49
N GLY A 50 12.78 7.81 0.61
CA GLY A 50 12.42 8.22 1.97
C GLY A 50 12.10 7.06 2.92
N PHE A 51 12.26 5.83 2.47
CA PHE A 51 12.15 4.63 3.29
C PHE A 51 13.52 4.16 3.81
N GLY A 52 13.54 3.37 4.86
CA GLY A 52 14.74 2.66 5.34
C GLY A 52 15.65 3.43 6.29
N LEU A 53 15.61 4.74 6.34
CA LEU A 53 16.56 5.57 7.13
C LEU A 53 16.63 5.16 8.62
N HIS A 54 15.51 4.86 9.24
CA HIS A 54 15.47 4.44 10.64
C HIS A 54 15.84 2.95 10.82
N THR A 55 15.43 2.10 9.89
CA THR A 55 15.56 0.64 10.01
C THR A 55 16.90 0.14 9.47
N PHE A 56 17.30 0.59 8.29
CA PHE A 56 18.50 0.10 7.58
C PHE A 56 19.63 1.12 7.54
N LYS A 57 19.39 2.36 8.01
CA LYS A 57 20.34 3.49 7.90
C LYS A 57 20.71 3.84 6.45
N GLU A 58 19.84 3.49 5.52
CA GLU A 58 19.94 3.73 4.10
C GLU A 58 18.68 4.39 3.60
N GLU A 59 18.78 5.25 2.59
CA GLU A 59 17.63 5.81 1.91
C GLU A 59 17.22 4.90 0.77
N LEU A 60 16.03 4.34 0.86
CA LEU A 60 15.49 3.35 -0.07
C LEU A 60 14.19 3.87 -0.68
N THR A 61 13.85 3.34 -1.85
CA THR A 61 12.49 3.41 -2.40
C THR A 61 11.57 2.41 -1.68
N GLY A 62 10.25 2.56 -1.87
CA GLY A 62 9.29 1.61 -1.28
C GLY A 62 9.52 0.16 -1.70
N PRO A 63 9.70 -0.15 -3.01
CA PRO A 63 10.00 -1.51 -3.46
C PRO A 63 11.30 -2.08 -2.88
N GLU A 64 12.37 -1.30 -2.81
CA GLU A 64 13.64 -1.73 -2.19
C GLU A 64 13.46 -2.04 -0.70
N TYR A 65 12.73 -1.19 0.02
CA TYR A 65 12.41 -1.43 1.42
C TYR A 65 11.58 -2.71 1.60
N ALA A 66 10.56 -2.90 0.77
CA ALA A 66 9.75 -4.13 0.79
C ALA A 66 10.59 -5.37 0.47
N GLY A 67 11.47 -5.29 -0.52
CA GLY A 67 12.37 -6.37 -0.93
C GLY A 67 13.21 -6.89 0.24
N ARG A 68 13.78 -6.00 1.06
CA ARG A 68 14.56 -6.36 2.25
C ARG A 68 13.77 -7.20 3.26
N PHE A 69 12.47 -6.93 3.44
CA PHE A 69 11.59 -7.72 4.32
C PHE A 69 11.12 -9.02 3.66
N ILE A 70 10.84 -8.98 2.37
CA ILE A 70 10.46 -10.18 1.59
C ILE A 70 11.59 -11.22 1.62
N ASP A 71 12.83 -10.78 1.46
CA ASP A 71 13.99 -11.67 1.50
C ASP A 71 14.16 -12.29 2.88
N GLN A 72 14.04 -11.52 3.96
CA GLN A 72 14.05 -12.06 5.31
C GLN A 72 12.91 -13.07 5.55
N ALA A 73 11.71 -12.81 5.00
CA ALA A 73 10.59 -13.75 5.12
C ALA A 73 10.88 -15.07 4.39
N LYS A 74 11.52 -15.02 3.23
CA LYS A 74 11.96 -16.21 2.48
C LYS A 74 13.06 -16.98 3.22
N GLU A 75 14.08 -16.30 3.73
CA GLU A 75 15.15 -16.89 4.53
C GLU A 75 14.62 -17.64 5.76
N LEU A 76 13.58 -17.11 6.39
CA LEU A 76 12.90 -17.73 7.53
C LEU A 76 11.87 -18.81 7.12
N ASN A 77 11.74 -19.10 5.84
CA ASN A 77 10.77 -20.04 5.29
C ASN A 77 9.33 -19.76 5.76
N ILE A 78 8.94 -18.48 5.78
CA ILE A 78 7.58 -18.08 6.13
C ILE A 78 6.65 -18.43 4.97
N GLU A 79 5.61 -19.22 5.26
CA GLU A 79 4.61 -19.59 4.26
C GLU A 79 3.73 -18.38 3.91
N TYR A 80 3.42 -18.21 2.62
CA TYR A 80 2.48 -17.18 2.17
C TYR A 80 1.66 -17.68 0.98
N LYS A 81 0.44 -17.16 0.85
CA LYS A 81 -0.45 -17.37 -0.29
C LYS A 81 -0.78 -16.03 -0.92
N LEU A 82 -0.41 -15.91 -2.19
CA LEU A 82 -0.72 -14.74 -3.02
C LEU A 82 -2.08 -14.93 -3.72
N ASN A 83 -2.61 -13.85 -4.31
CA ASN A 83 -3.92 -13.86 -4.98
C ASN A 83 -5.02 -14.46 -4.10
N THR A 84 -4.89 -14.34 -2.78
CA THR A 84 -5.77 -14.98 -1.80
C THR A 84 -6.52 -13.92 -1.00
N MET A 85 -7.82 -13.86 -1.21
CA MET A 85 -8.71 -12.93 -0.53
C MET A 85 -9.28 -13.58 0.73
N VAL A 86 -9.12 -12.90 1.87
CA VAL A 86 -9.82 -13.28 3.10
C VAL A 86 -11.22 -12.69 3.07
N MET A 87 -12.21 -13.54 3.27
CA MET A 87 -13.63 -13.21 3.18
C MET A 87 -14.27 -13.00 4.55
N ASP A 88 -13.86 -13.80 5.54
CA ASP A 88 -14.41 -13.75 6.90
C ASP A 88 -13.41 -14.25 7.94
N ILE A 89 -13.64 -13.85 9.18
CA ILE A 89 -12.91 -14.32 10.36
C ILE A 89 -13.93 -14.57 11.47
N SER A 90 -14.11 -15.81 11.84
CA SER A 90 -15.04 -16.15 12.92
C SER A 90 -14.48 -15.81 14.31
N PRO A 91 -15.34 -15.68 15.35
CA PRO A 91 -14.89 -15.52 16.73
C PRO A 91 -13.99 -16.67 17.22
N GLN A 92 -14.09 -17.85 16.62
CA GLN A 92 -13.24 -19.02 16.90
C GLN A 92 -11.91 -18.96 16.16
N LYS A 93 -11.63 -17.85 15.46
CA LYS A 93 -10.42 -17.62 14.67
C LYS A 93 -10.28 -18.60 13.48
N VAL A 94 -11.40 -19.00 12.92
CA VAL A 94 -11.43 -19.64 11.60
C VAL A 94 -11.41 -18.54 10.55
N VAL A 95 -10.38 -18.55 9.73
CA VAL A 95 -10.22 -17.61 8.62
C VAL A 95 -10.74 -18.28 7.35
N THR A 96 -11.79 -17.70 6.76
CA THR A 96 -12.32 -18.13 5.46
C THR A 96 -11.66 -17.30 4.37
N ALA A 97 -11.01 -17.98 3.43
CA ALA A 97 -10.30 -17.35 2.32
C ALA A 97 -10.65 -18.01 1.00
N MET A 98 -10.38 -17.31 -0.10
CA MET A 98 -10.55 -17.84 -1.44
C MET A 98 -9.42 -17.43 -2.36
N ASN A 99 -9.07 -18.33 -3.27
CA ASN A 99 -8.19 -18.05 -4.40
C ASN A 99 -8.63 -18.88 -5.62
N ARG A 100 -7.92 -18.69 -6.76
CA ARG A 100 -8.28 -19.38 -8.00
C ARG A 100 -7.94 -20.87 -7.99
N GLU A 101 -6.94 -21.28 -7.21
CA GLU A 101 -6.39 -22.63 -7.20
C GLU A 101 -7.18 -23.54 -6.25
N GLU A 102 -7.50 -23.07 -5.06
CA GLU A 102 -8.13 -23.85 -4.00
C GLU A 102 -9.64 -23.60 -3.87
N GLY A 103 -10.16 -22.58 -4.55
CA GLY A 103 -11.55 -22.11 -4.37
C GLY A 103 -11.75 -21.48 -2.99
N LEU A 104 -12.86 -21.75 -2.36
CA LEU A 104 -13.16 -21.33 -0.98
C LEU A 104 -12.60 -22.38 0.00
N PHE A 105 -11.83 -21.92 0.99
CA PHE A 105 -11.24 -22.80 2.01
C PHE A 105 -11.17 -22.11 3.36
N GLU A 106 -10.99 -22.92 4.40
CA GLU A 106 -10.91 -22.47 5.79
C GLU A 106 -9.56 -22.83 6.42
N ILE A 107 -9.10 -21.95 7.30
CA ILE A 107 -7.86 -22.10 8.06
C ILE A 107 -8.17 -21.83 9.53
N GLN A 108 -7.78 -22.77 10.41
CA GLN A 108 -7.82 -22.53 11.85
C GLN A 108 -6.57 -21.80 12.29
N ALA A 109 -6.70 -20.69 13.00
CA ALA A 109 -5.59 -19.97 13.60
C ALA A 109 -5.68 -19.98 15.13
N LYS A 110 -4.51 -20.03 15.81
CA LYS A 110 -4.46 -19.73 17.26
C LYS A 110 -4.53 -18.22 17.50
N ALA A 111 -3.90 -17.43 16.60
CA ALA A 111 -3.97 -15.97 16.60
C ALA A 111 -4.07 -15.45 15.17
N VAL A 112 -4.76 -14.31 15.00
CA VAL A 112 -4.89 -13.62 13.71
C VAL A 112 -4.32 -12.21 13.85
N VAL A 113 -3.46 -11.82 12.90
CA VAL A 113 -2.91 -10.46 12.81
C VAL A 113 -3.55 -9.75 11.61
N LEU A 114 -4.21 -8.63 11.85
CA LEU A 114 -4.82 -7.80 10.82
C LEU A 114 -3.82 -6.75 10.34
N ALA A 115 -3.26 -6.95 9.15
CA ALA A 115 -2.26 -6.07 8.53
C ALA A 115 -2.71 -5.59 7.14
N MET A 116 -4.01 -5.39 6.97
CA MET A 116 -4.69 -5.13 5.68
C MET A 116 -4.46 -3.72 5.13
N GLY A 117 -3.75 -2.85 5.85
CA GLY A 117 -3.58 -1.45 5.50
C GLY A 117 -4.89 -0.65 5.63
N CYS A 118 -4.94 0.46 4.90
CA CYS A 118 -6.13 1.30 4.83
C CYS A 118 -6.50 1.60 3.36
N ARG A 119 -7.68 2.18 3.18
CA ARG A 119 -8.11 2.73 1.89
C ARG A 119 -8.34 4.21 2.00
N GLU A 120 -7.95 4.92 0.98
CA GLU A 120 -8.29 6.33 0.82
C GLU A 120 -9.80 6.49 0.68
N ARG A 121 -10.30 7.62 1.13
CA ARG A 121 -11.70 7.98 0.94
C ARG A 121 -11.99 8.19 -0.54
N SER A 122 -13.00 7.51 -1.04
CA SER A 122 -13.50 7.72 -2.40
C SER A 122 -14.15 9.10 -2.53
N ARG A 123 -14.31 9.56 -3.78
CA ARG A 123 -15.04 10.79 -4.08
C ARG A 123 -16.41 10.88 -3.38
N GLY A 124 -17.15 9.78 -3.37
CA GLY A 124 -18.45 9.71 -2.70
C GLY A 124 -18.37 9.90 -1.19
N ALA A 125 -17.35 9.30 -0.55
CA ALA A 125 -17.10 9.46 0.89
C ALA A 125 -16.60 10.87 1.27
N LEU A 126 -15.98 11.60 0.33
CA LEU A 126 -15.57 12.98 0.49
C LEU A 126 -16.69 13.99 0.20
N ASN A 127 -17.84 13.51 -0.29
CA ASN A 127 -18.98 14.35 -0.68
C ASN A 127 -18.61 15.49 -1.66
N ILE A 128 -17.69 15.22 -2.59
CA ILE A 128 -17.30 16.20 -3.60
C ILE A 128 -18.52 16.47 -4.51
N PRO A 129 -19.04 17.70 -4.54
CA PRO A 129 -20.24 18.05 -5.30
C PRO A 129 -19.98 18.08 -6.80
N GLY A 130 -21.06 18.14 -7.59
CA GLY A 130 -21.01 18.33 -9.04
C GLY A 130 -21.50 17.12 -9.82
N TYR A 131 -21.20 17.10 -11.10
CA TYR A 131 -21.76 16.16 -12.09
C TYR A 131 -21.22 14.74 -12.04
N ARG A 132 -20.31 14.45 -11.16
CA ARG A 132 -19.67 13.13 -11.00
C ARG A 132 -19.04 12.59 -12.31
N PRO A 133 -18.19 13.38 -13.00
CA PRO A 133 -17.55 12.94 -14.23
C PRO A 133 -16.59 11.77 -13.96
N ALA A 134 -16.20 11.08 -15.03
CA ALA A 134 -15.02 10.21 -15.01
C ALA A 134 -13.74 11.04 -14.77
N GLY A 135 -12.64 10.39 -14.36
CA GLY A 135 -11.36 11.06 -14.15
C GLY A 135 -11.16 11.61 -12.74
N ILE A 136 -12.04 11.30 -11.78
CA ILE A 136 -11.84 11.64 -10.36
C ILE A 136 -11.31 10.39 -9.65
N PHE A 137 -10.05 10.45 -9.27
CA PHE A 137 -9.32 9.35 -8.61
C PHE A 137 -8.86 9.76 -7.22
N SER A 138 -8.74 8.81 -6.31
CA SER A 138 -7.90 9.01 -5.14
C SER A 138 -6.42 9.01 -5.53
N ALA A 139 -5.57 9.70 -4.76
CA ALA A 139 -4.16 9.82 -5.10
C ALA A 139 -3.45 8.45 -5.18
N GLY A 140 -3.74 7.52 -4.26
CA GLY A 140 -3.16 6.18 -4.31
C GLY A 140 -3.67 5.33 -5.48
N THR A 141 -4.91 5.52 -5.94
CA THR A 141 -5.39 4.88 -7.18
C THR A 141 -4.63 5.44 -8.39
N ALA A 142 -4.46 6.75 -8.49
CA ALA A 142 -3.67 7.37 -9.56
C ALA A 142 -2.21 6.90 -9.51
N GLN A 143 -1.63 6.79 -8.31
CA GLN A 143 -0.28 6.27 -8.12
C GLN A 143 -0.14 4.83 -8.62
N ARG A 144 -1.09 3.95 -8.30
CA ARG A 144 -1.09 2.57 -8.80
C ARG A 144 -1.20 2.53 -10.33
N LEU A 145 -2.10 3.30 -10.91
CA LEU A 145 -2.26 3.37 -12.36
C LEU A 145 -0.97 3.77 -13.07
N VAL A 146 -0.28 4.79 -12.56
CA VAL A 146 0.97 5.29 -13.14
C VAL A 146 2.13 4.33 -12.87
N ASN A 147 2.35 3.95 -11.60
CA ASN A 147 3.59 3.29 -11.19
C ASN A 147 3.58 1.76 -11.39
N ILE A 148 2.40 1.13 -11.37
CA ILE A 148 2.27 -0.33 -11.48
C ILE A 148 1.66 -0.75 -12.82
N GLU A 149 0.60 -0.05 -13.25
CA GLU A 149 -0.17 -0.47 -14.43
C GLU A 149 0.30 0.24 -15.71
N GLY A 150 1.12 1.30 -15.61
CA GLY A 150 1.64 2.05 -16.76
C GLY A 150 0.59 2.91 -17.49
N TYR A 151 -0.49 3.28 -16.79
CA TYR A 151 -1.55 4.13 -17.35
C TYR A 151 -1.43 5.57 -16.88
N MET A 152 -1.64 6.52 -17.79
CA MET A 152 -1.76 7.94 -17.47
C MET A 152 -3.23 8.28 -17.18
N PRO A 153 -3.63 8.56 -15.92
CA PRO A 153 -5.02 8.83 -15.59
C PRO A 153 -5.54 10.18 -16.10
N GLY A 154 -4.66 11.11 -16.43
CA GLY A 154 -5.02 12.41 -16.98
C GLY A 154 -3.81 13.20 -17.45
N ARG A 155 -3.98 14.01 -18.51
CA ARG A 155 -2.93 14.89 -19.06
C ARG A 155 -2.92 16.30 -18.44
N GLU A 156 -4.09 16.78 -18.05
CA GLU A 156 -4.26 18.01 -17.28
C GLU A 156 -4.86 17.63 -15.92
N VAL A 157 -4.18 18.00 -14.84
CA VAL A 157 -4.45 17.48 -13.51
C VAL A 157 -4.67 18.60 -12.52
N VAL A 158 -5.70 18.45 -11.70
CA VAL A 158 -5.94 19.22 -10.50
C VAL A 158 -5.88 18.25 -9.32
N ILE A 159 -5.13 18.61 -8.29
CA ILE A 159 -4.99 17.81 -7.06
C ILE A 159 -5.71 18.54 -5.94
N LEU A 160 -6.60 17.84 -5.25
CA LEU A 160 -7.30 18.33 -4.08
C LEU A 160 -6.64 17.78 -2.81
N GLY A 161 -5.98 18.66 -2.08
CA GLY A 161 -5.21 18.37 -0.88
C GLY A 161 -3.71 18.36 -1.11
N SER A 162 -2.97 19.01 -0.23
CA SER A 162 -1.52 19.17 -0.25
C SER A 162 -0.79 18.29 0.77
N GLY A 163 -1.39 17.17 1.17
CA GLY A 163 -0.70 16.13 1.94
C GLY A 163 0.40 15.46 1.10
N ASP A 164 1.31 14.72 1.75
CA ASP A 164 2.48 14.14 1.08
C ASP A 164 2.14 13.33 -0.18
N ILE A 165 1.07 12.53 -0.14
CA ILE A 165 0.66 11.74 -1.32
C ILE A 165 0.24 12.65 -2.48
N GLY A 166 -0.50 13.74 -2.22
CA GLY A 166 -0.88 14.72 -3.24
C GLY A 166 0.34 15.38 -3.87
N LEU A 167 1.30 15.81 -3.05
CA LEU A 167 2.56 16.43 -3.50
C LEU A 167 3.42 15.47 -4.33
N ILE A 168 3.61 14.26 -3.83
CA ILE A 168 4.36 13.20 -4.54
C ILE A 168 3.72 12.89 -5.89
N MET A 169 2.39 12.85 -5.95
CA MET A 169 1.67 12.62 -7.21
C MET A 169 1.73 13.81 -8.15
N ALA A 170 1.75 15.05 -7.64
CA ALA A 170 1.98 16.24 -8.47
C ALA A 170 3.31 16.10 -9.24
N ARG A 171 4.40 15.86 -8.52
CA ARG A 171 5.72 15.61 -9.10
C ARG A 171 5.71 14.41 -10.07
N ARG A 172 5.14 13.27 -9.63
CA ARG A 172 5.14 12.04 -10.43
C ARG A 172 4.40 12.22 -11.75
N MET A 173 3.21 12.80 -11.72
CA MET A 173 2.42 13.07 -12.93
C MET A 173 3.13 14.03 -13.88
N THR A 174 3.82 15.03 -13.35
CA THR A 174 4.65 15.96 -14.14
C THR A 174 5.78 15.22 -14.85
N PHE A 175 6.47 14.30 -14.19
CA PHE A 175 7.52 13.49 -14.81
C PHE A 175 7.01 12.60 -15.95
N GLU A 176 5.78 12.14 -15.84
CA GLU A 176 5.14 11.35 -16.91
C GLU A 176 4.52 12.22 -18.03
N GLY A 177 4.73 13.53 -17.99
CA GLY A 177 4.30 14.47 -19.02
C GLY A 177 2.88 15.03 -18.86
N ALA A 178 2.26 14.86 -17.68
CA ALA A 178 1.02 15.56 -17.36
C ALA A 178 1.32 17.02 -16.96
N LYS A 179 0.37 17.90 -17.23
CA LYS A 179 0.38 19.27 -16.72
C LYS A 179 -0.44 19.36 -15.44
N VAL A 180 0.22 19.42 -14.30
CA VAL A 180 -0.44 19.72 -13.03
C VAL A 180 -0.71 21.22 -12.98
N LYS A 181 -1.98 21.61 -13.01
CA LYS A 181 -2.40 23.02 -13.06
C LYS A 181 -2.56 23.64 -11.69
N VAL A 182 -3.00 22.85 -10.73
CA VAL A 182 -3.32 23.33 -9.38
C VAL A 182 -3.18 22.20 -8.39
N VAL A 183 -2.58 22.48 -7.25
CA VAL A 183 -2.75 21.77 -5.99
C VAL A 183 -3.57 22.65 -5.06
N ALA A 184 -4.83 22.28 -4.84
CA ALA A 184 -5.75 23.05 -4.03
C ALA A 184 -5.74 22.55 -2.57
N GLU A 185 -5.65 23.48 -1.62
CA GLU A 185 -5.62 23.19 -0.20
C GLU A 185 -6.69 24.00 0.54
N LEU A 186 -7.30 23.40 1.54
CA LEU A 186 -8.29 24.06 2.39
C LEU A 186 -7.64 25.03 3.38
N MET A 187 -6.46 24.65 3.90
CA MET A 187 -5.71 25.46 4.86
C MET A 187 -4.83 26.49 4.14
N PRO A 188 -4.45 27.59 4.78
CA PRO A 188 -3.56 28.60 4.18
C PRO A 188 -2.09 28.14 4.11
N TYR A 189 -1.82 26.87 4.30
CA TYR A 189 -0.49 26.25 4.23
C TYR A 189 -0.61 24.81 3.75
N SER A 190 0.45 24.29 3.11
CA SER A 190 0.51 22.90 2.69
C SER A 190 0.59 21.95 3.90
N GLY A 191 -0.18 20.85 3.84
CA GLY A 191 -0.21 19.83 4.88
C GLY A 191 0.92 18.80 4.80
N GLY A 192 1.73 18.81 3.74
CA GLY A 192 2.83 17.87 3.54
C GLY A 192 4.13 18.29 4.23
N LEU A 193 5.09 17.38 4.24
CA LEU A 193 6.45 17.64 4.75
C LEU A 193 7.13 18.75 3.93
N LYS A 194 7.88 19.65 4.59
CA LYS A 194 8.55 20.77 3.94
C LYS A 194 9.43 20.33 2.74
N ARG A 195 10.14 19.20 2.86
CA ARG A 195 10.93 18.66 1.74
C ARG A 195 10.06 18.33 0.52
N ASN A 196 8.85 17.80 0.74
CA ASN A 196 7.95 17.44 -0.36
C ASN A 196 7.33 18.69 -0.98
N ILE A 197 7.10 19.76 -0.22
CA ILE A 197 6.69 21.07 -0.77
C ILE A 197 7.74 21.53 -1.77
N VAL A 198 8.99 21.63 -1.36
CA VAL A 198 10.10 22.07 -2.23
C VAL A 198 10.24 21.16 -3.44
N GLN A 199 10.44 19.86 -3.20
CA GLN A 199 10.76 18.90 -4.26
C GLN A 199 9.58 18.55 -5.19
N CYS A 200 8.36 18.87 -4.82
CA CYS A 200 7.18 18.47 -5.58
C CYS A 200 6.36 19.65 -6.12
N LEU A 201 6.54 20.84 -5.60
CA LEU A 201 5.86 22.04 -6.07
C LEU A 201 6.86 23.10 -6.53
N ASP A 202 7.72 23.61 -5.64
CA ASP A 202 8.59 24.75 -5.91
C ASP A 202 9.57 24.45 -7.08
N ASP A 203 10.13 23.23 -7.14
CA ASP A 203 11.06 22.82 -8.22
C ASP A 203 10.35 22.66 -9.59
N TYR A 204 9.02 22.67 -9.64
CA TYR A 204 8.21 22.44 -10.85
C TYR A 204 7.22 23.54 -11.18
N ASP A 205 7.26 24.67 -10.48
CA ASP A 205 6.34 25.79 -10.66
C ASP A 205 4.85 25.39 -10.57
N ILE A 206 4.50 24.52 -9.61
CA ILE A 206 3.14 24.03 -9.39
C ILE A 206 2.46 24.82 -8.28
#